data_2bb59b8354a5f140798a861bb00925b9
#
_entry.id   2bb59b8354a5f140798a861bb00925b9
#
_cell.length_a   1.000
_cell.length_b   1.000
_cell.length_c   1.000
_cell.angle_alpha   90.00
_cell.angle_beta   90.00
_cell.angle_gamma   90.00
#
_symmetry.space_group_name_H-M   'P 1'
#
loop_
_entity.id
_entity.type
_entity.pdbx_description
1 polymer ?
#
loop_
_entity_poly.entity_id
_entity_poly.type
_entity_poly.pdbx_seq_one_letter_code
_entity_poly.pdbx_strand_id
1 'polypeptide(L)'
;MSMNRREFLQILAAASAAGFALDSHQLLAAQGGEKLYDLPRFGNVHLLHFTDCHAQLMPIYFREPNVNLGVAGARGKAPHLVGEHLLKGFNIRPKSIEAHAFTYLDFAEAAKTYGKVGGFAHLATLVKRLRASRPGALLLDGGDTWQGSATALWTKGQDMVDACKRLGVDIMTGHWEFTLGAERVKEIVDKDFAGRIEFLAQNVKTTDFGDPVFKPYVIREMTGVPVAILGQAFPYTPIANPRYMIPDWTMGIQDEEMQKVVTEARGKGAQVVVLLSHNGMDVDLKMASRVTGIDAILGGHTHDGVPA
;
A
#
# COMPACT_ATOMS: atom_id res chain seq x y z
N MET A 1 22.98 10.12 -16.12
CA MET A 1 22.23 9.89 -17.37
C MET A 1 20.79 9.63 -16.97
N SER A 2 19.85 10.48 -17.34
CA SER A 2 18.44 10.26 -17.05
C SER A 2 17.88 9.27 -18.07
N MET A 3 17.45 8.14 -17.61
CA MET A 3 16.78 7.12 -18.42
C MET A 3 15.37 7.61 -18.77
N ASN A 4 15.03 7.65 -20.05
CA ASN A 4 13.69 8.05 -20.48
C ASN A 4 12.73 6.84 -20.44
N ARG A 5 11.41 7.12 -20.48
CA ARG A 5 10.35 6.10 -20.38
C ARG A 5 10.50 4.99 -21.45
N ARG A 6 10.99 5.32 -22.62
CA ARG A 6 11.18 4.37 -23.72
C ARG A 6 12.37 3.44 -23.47
N GLU A 7 13.46 3.97 -22.91
CA GLU A 7 14.62 3.18 -22.48
C GLU A 7 14.27 2.24 -21.33
N PHE A 8 13.46 2.69 -20.36
CA PHE A 8 12.95 1.85 -19.29
C PHE A 8 12.11 0.69 -19.84
N LEU A 9 11.17 0.94 -20.75
CA LEU A 9 10.35 -0.09 -21.38
C LEU A 9 11.18 -1.04 -22.26
N GLN A 10 12.22 -0.56 -22.91
CA GLN A 10 13.15 -1.41 -23.67
C GLN A 10 13.98 -2.31 -22.77
N ILE A 11 14.44 -1.82 -21.62
CA ILE A 11 15.15 -2.62 -20.62
C ILE A 11 14.21 -3.66 -20.01
N LEU A 12 12.96 -3.28 -19.71
CA LEU A 12 11.94 -4.20 -19.20
C LEU A 12 11.62 -5.30 -20.24
N ALA A 13 11.47 -4.94 -21.51
CA ALA A 13 11.25 -5.88 -22.61
C ALA A 13 12.49 -6.79 -22.84
N ALA A 14 13.69 -6.24 -22.77
CA ALA A 14 14.92 -7.01 -22.87
C ALA A 14 15.12 -7.95 -21.69
N ALA A 15 14.80 -7.53 -20.47
CA ALA A 15 14.81 -8.38 -19.28
C ALA A 15 13.80 -9.51 -19.39
N SER A 16 12.58 -9.23 -19.90
CA SER A 16 11.56 -10.23 -20.18
C SER A 16 12.00 -11.22 -21.28
N ALA A 17 12.64 -10.74 -22.35
CA ALA A 17 13.15 -11.56 -23.45
C ALA A 17 14.39 -12.40 -23.04
N ALA A 18 15.15 -11.96 -22.04
CA ALA A 18 16.31 -12.69 -21.50
C ALA A 18 15.94 -13.75 -20.45
N GLY A 19 14.64 -14.09 -20.31
CA GLY A 19 14.18 -15.07 -19.32
C GLY A 19 14.11 -14.50 -17.89
N PHE A 20 14.33 -13.21 -17.72
CA PHE A 20 13.95 -12.46 -16.53
C PHE A 20 12.45 -12.07 -16.55
N ALA A 21 11.64 -12.74 -17.39
CA ALA A 21 10.24 -12.85 -17.07
C ALA A 21 10.24 -13.39 -15.64
N LEU A 22 9.75 -12.56 -14.73
CA LEU A 22 9.40 -13.00 -13.39
C LEU A 22 8.35 -14.09 -13.59
N ASP A 23 8.84 -15.30 -13.85
CA ASP A 23 8.03 -16.48 -13.73
C ASP A 23 7.85 -16.64 -12.23
N SER A 24 6.83 -15.95 -11.73
CA SER A 24 6.40 -16.03 -10.33
C SER A 24 6.21 -17.48 -9.92
N HIS A 25 5.96 -18.36 -10.88
CA HIS A 25 5.84 -19.81 -10.69
C HIS A 25 7.17 -20.50 -10.33
N GLN A 26 8.28 -20.10 -10.90
CA GLN A 26 9.57 -20.70 -10.57
C GLN A 26 10.17 -20.17 -9.26
N LEU A 27 9.92 -18.90 -8.93
CA LEU A 27 10.36 -18.30 -7.66
C LEU A 27 9.58 -18.85 -6.46
N LEU A 28 8.29 -19.13 -6.61
CA LEU A 28 7.42 -19.57 -5.52
C LEU A 28 7.39 -21.10 -5.37
N ALA A 29 7.46 -21.85 -6.46
CA ALA A 29 7.32 -23.32 -6.46
C ALA A 29 8.58 -24.08 -6.04
N ALA A 30 9.76 -23.46 -6.09
CA ALA A 30 11.00 -24.21 -5.98
C ALA A 30 11.50 -24.44 -4.56
N GLN A 31 11.15 -23.64 -3.55
CA GLN A 31 11.71 -23.81 -2.19
C GLN A 31 10.81 -23.17 -1.11
N GLY A 32 10.57 -23.88 -0.02
CA GLY A 32 9.73 -23.49 1.10
C GLY A 32 9.81 -22.01 1.50
N GLY A 33 8.74 -21.48 2.06
CA GLY A 33 8.44 -20.06 2.30
C GLY A 33 9.54 -19.07 2.70
N GLU A 34 10.72 -19.55 3.07
CA GLU A 34 11.88 -18.73 3.41
C GLU A 34 12.46 -17.94 2.23
N LYS A 35 12.29 -18.42 0.99
CA LYS A 35 12.82 -17.78 -0.21
C LYS A 35 11.83 -16.89 -0.97
N LEU A 36 10.59 -16.85 -0.57
CA LEU A 36 9.54 -16.00 -1.17
C LEU A 36 9.94 -14.51 -1.24
N TYR A 37 10.74 -14.06 -0.29
CA TYR A 37 11.20 -12.69 -0.19
C TYR A 37 12.69 -12.50 -0.55
N ASP A 38 13.34 -13.51 -1.12
CA ASP A 38 14.69 -13.37 -1.67
C ASP A 38 14.65 -12.75 -3.06
N LEU A 39 14.14 -11.51 -3.12
CA LEU A 39 14.05 -10.76 -4.35
C LEU A 39 15.43 -10.25 -4.78
N PRO A 40 15.78 -10.37 -6.08
CA PRO A 40 17.01 -9.79 -6.60
C PRO A 40 17.05 -8.28 -6.35
N ARG A 41 18.23 -7.76 -6.06
CA ARG A 41 18.43 -6.33 -5.94
C ARG A 41 18.66 -5.73 -7.31
N PHE A 42 17.86 -4.75 -7.66
CA PHE A 42 18.08 -3.90 -8.84
C PHE A 42 17.65 -2.48 -8.50
N GLY A 43 18.24 -1.50 -9.20
CA GLY A 43 18.01 -0.09 -8.89
C GLY A 43 18.72 0.36 -7.60
N ASN A 44 18.52 1.61 -7.28
CA ASN A 44 19.15 2.31 -6.14
C ASN A 44 18.13 2.99 -5.21
N VAL A 45 16.84 3.01 -5.58
CA VAL A 45 15.74 3.48 -4.73
C VAL A 45 14.95 2.25 -4.27
N HIS A 46 14.85 2.05 -2.96
CA HIS A 46 14.17 0.92 -2.37
C HIS A 46 13.03 1.38 -1.46
N LEU A 47 11.81 1.01 -1.80
CA LEU A 47 10.61 1.27 -1.03
C LEU A 47 10.04 -0.07 -0.57
N LEU A 48 9.73 -0.18 0.72
CA LEU A 48 8.98 -1.27 1.31
C LEU A 48 7.59 -0.73 1.59
N HIS A 49 6.56 -1.45 1.17
CA HIS A 49 5.18 -1.03 1.33
C HIS A 49 4.36 -2.12 2.00
N PHE A 50 3.55 -1.74 2.97
CA PHE A 50 2.48 -2.54 3.54
C PHE A 50 1.25 -1.65 3.73
N THR A 51 0.08 -2.26 3.86
CA THR A 51 -1.19 -1.57 3.98
C THR A 51 -2.24 -2.47 4.63
N ASP A 52 -3.36 -1.91 5.05
CA ASP A 52 -4.56 -2.63 5.47
C ASP A 52 -4.31 -3.69 6.56
N CYS A 53 -3.50 -3.34 7.55
CA CYS A 53 -3.19 -4.23 8.68
C CYS A 53 -4.35 -4.39 9.68
N HIS A 54 -5.32 -3.47 9.66
CA HIS A 54 -6.53 -3.50 10.47
C HIS A 54 -6.30 -3.89 11.94
N ALA A 55 -5.28 -3.26 12.55
CA ALA A 55 -4.87 -3.47 13.94
C ALA A 55 -4.60 -4.94 14.31
N GLN A 56 -4.13 -5.74 13.36
CA GLN A 56 -3.79 -7.14 13.59
C GLN A 56 -2.37 -7.27 14.16
N LEU A 57 -2.22 -7.12 15.47
CA LEU A 57 -0.93 -7.30 16.16
C LEU A 57 -0.48 -8.77 16.20
N MET A 58 -1.42 -9.70 16.39
CA MET A 58 -1.15 -11.13 16.54
C MET A 58 -1.53 -11.89 15.28
N PRO A 59 -0.80 -12.96 14.93
CA PRO A 59 -1.18 -13.81 13.81
C PRO A 59 -2.48 -14.58 14.10
N ILE A 60 -3.31 -14.77 13.07
CA ILE A 60 -4.62 -15.40 13.14
C ILE A 60 -4.80 -16.44 12.04
N TYR A 61 -5.78 -17.33 12.22
CA TYR A 61 -6.34 -18.16 11.16
C TYR A 61 -7.42 -17.34 10.46
N PHE A 62 -7.02 -16.59 9.45
CA PHE A 62 -7.94 -15.69 8.78
C PHE A 62 -7.77 -15.71 7.27
N ARG A 63 -8.89 -15.68 6.59
CA ARG A 63 -8.95 -15.50 5.15
C ARG A 63 -10.32 -14.96 4.75
N GLU A 64 -10.34 -13.79 4.15
CA GLU A 64 -11.55 -13.23 3.54
C GLU A 64 -11.77 -13.78 2.13
N PRO A 65 -13.03 -14.01 1.73
CA PRO A 65 -13.34 -14.13 0.31
C PRO A 65 -13.04 -12.81 -0.40
N ASN A 66 -12.29 -12.86 -1.49
CA ASN A 66 -12.07 -11.70 -2.32
C ASN A 66 -13.39 -11.24 -2.95
N VAL A 67 -13.64 -9.93 -2.93
CA VAL A 67 -14.88 -9.32 -3.43
C VAL A 67 -14.66 -8.46 -4.68
N ASN A 68 -13.46 -8.40 -5.21
CA ASN A 68 -13.12 -7.65 -6.41
C ASN A 68 -13.68 -8.33 -7.67
N LEU A 69 -15.00 -8.28 -7.84
CA LEU A 69 -15.71 -8.97 -8.91
C LEU A 69 -15.77 -8.18 -10.22
N GLY A 70 -15.37 -6.91 -10.20
CA GLY A 70 -15.56 -5.99 -11.30
C GLY A 70 -17.05 -5.73 -11.61
N VAL A 71 -17.32 -4.66 -12.31
CA VAL A 71 -18.68 -4.28 -12.74
C VAL A 71 -18.75 -4.13 -14.25
N ALA A 72 -19.93 -4.33 -14.80
CA ALA A 72 -20.20 -4.18 -16.22
C ALA A 72 -19.16 -4.91 -17.10
N GLY A 73 -18.47 -4.20 -17.98
CA GLY A 73 -17.46 -4.75 -18.89
C GLY A 73 -16.14 -5.19 -18.24
N ALA A 74 -15.89 -4.85 -16.97
CA ALA A 74 -14.70 -5.27 -16.23
C ALA A 74 -14.87 -6.65 -15.56
N ARG A 75 -16.12 -7.12 -15.38
CA ARG A 75 -16.39 -8.38 -14.70
C ARG A 75 -15.69 -9.56 -15.39
N GLY A 76 -14.97 -10.36 -14.61
CA GLY A 76 -14.27 -11.55 -15.10
C GLY A 76 -13.06 -11.27 -16.00
N LYS A 77 -12.57 -10.03 -16.02
CA LYS A 77 -11.31 -9.65 -16.69
C LYS A 77 -10.30 -9.22 -15.64
N ALA A 78 -9.02 -9.45 -15.91
CA ALA A 78 -7.96 -8.93 -15.05
C ALA A 78 -8.07 -7.38 -14.99
N PRO A 79 -7.86 -6.77 -13.81
CA PRO A 79 -7.48 -7.39 -12.54
C PRO A 79 -8.64 -7.94 -11.70
N HIS A 80 -9.88 -7.91 -12.18
CA HIS A 80 -11.10 -8.32 -11.45
C HIS A 80 -11.34 -9.83 -11.53
N LEU A 81 -10.33 -10.62 -11.18
CA LEU A 81 -10.40 -12.08 -11.10
C LEU A 81 -10.25 -12.53 -9.65
N VAL A 82 -11.14 -13.42 -9.20
CA VAL A 82 -11.13 -13.95 -7.83
C VAL A 82 -11.31 -15.46 -7.82
N GLY A 83 -10.87 -16.12 -6.75
CA GLY A 83 -11.05 -17.56 -6.54
C GLY A 83 -10.48 -18.39 -7.69
N GLU A 84 -11.27 -19.38 -8.18
CA GLU A 84 -10.83 -20.26 -9.28
C GLU A 84 -10.54 -19.53 -10.59
N HIS A 85 -11.26 -18.43 -10.85
CA HIS A 85 -11.03 -17.61 -12.05
C HIS A 85 -9.65 -16.91 -11.99
N LEU A 86 -9.24 -16.47 -10.80
CA LEU A 86 -7.91 -15.91 -10.60
C LEU A 86 -6.84 -16.98 -10.83
N LEU A 87 -6.98 -18.15 -10.21
CA LEU A 87 -6.01 -19.24 -10.37
C LEU A 87 -5.86 -19.63 -11.84
N LYS A 88 -6.98 -19.75 -12.56
CA LYS A 88 -6.98 -20.06 -13.99
C LYS A 88 -6.36 -18.94 -14.83
N GLY A 89 -6.75 -17.70 -14.57
CA GLY A 89 -6.29 -16.53 -15.34
C GLY A 89 -4.80 -16.30 -15.26
N PHE A 90 -4.21 -16.56 -14.08
CA PHE A 90 -2.78 -16.39 -13.81
C PHE A 90 -2.01 -17.72 -13.79
N ASN A 91 -2.64 -18.83 -14.23
CA ASN A 91 -2.03 -20.17 -14.27
C ASN A 91 -1.43 -20.61 -12.92
N ILE A 92 -2.09 -20.27 -11.81
CA ILE A 92 -1.67 -20.65 -10.46
C ILE A 92 -2.20 -22.06 -10.16
N ARG A 93 -1.33 -22.93 -9.69
CA ARG A 93 -1.69 -24.30 -9.34
C ARG A 93 -2.60 -24.34 -8.10
N PRO A 94 -3.78 -24.97 -8.16
CA PRO A 94 -4.64 -25.16 -6.97
C PRO A 94 -3.87 -25.83 -5.82
N LYS A 95 -4.18 -25.48 -4.58
CA LYS A 95 -3.56 -25.98 -3.34
C LYS A 95 -2.06 -25.65 -3.18
N SER A 96 -1.51 -24.78 -4.01
CA SER A 96 -0.16 -24.25 -3.82
C SER A 96 -0.12 -23.15 -2.77
N ILE A 97 1.09 -22.74 -2.36
CA ILE A 97 1.30 -21.57 -1.49
C ILE A 97 0.71 -20.31 -2.12
N GLU A 98 0.90 -20.13 -3.42
CA GLU A 98 0.38 -18.99 -4.19
C GLU A 98 -1.15 -19.00 -4.20
N ALA A 99 -1.77 -20.16 -4.43
CA ALA A 99 -3.23 -20.28 -4.37
C ALA A 99 -3.77 -19.89 -2.99
N HIS A 100 -3.06 -20.26 -1.92
CA HIS A 100 -3.40 -19.85 -0.57
C HIS A 100 -3.12 -18.36 -0.32
N ALA A 101 -2.08 -17.77 -0.90
CA ALA A 101 -1.77 -16.36 -0.77
C ALA A 101 -2.80 -15.45 -1.48
N PHE A 102 -3.28 -15.86 -2.66
CA PHE A 102 -4.14 -15.04 -3.52
C PHE A 102 -5.63 -15.38 -3.47
N THR A 103 -6.02 -16.48 -2.83
CA THR A 103 -7.42 -16.90 -2.75
C THR A 103 -7.79 -17.46 -1.39
N TYR A 104 -9.09 -17.54 -1.12
CA TYR A 104 -9.65 -18.20 0.07
C TYR A 104 -9.96 -19.68 -0.17
N LEU A 105 -9.70 -20.19 -1.37
CA LEU A 105 -9.97 -21.58 -1.74
C LEU A 105 -9.15 -22.54 -0.87
N ASP A 106 -9.77 -23.67 -0.52
CA ASP A 106 -9.18 -24.70 0.35
C ASP A 106 -8.69 -24.17 1.71
N PHE A 107 -9.29 -23.08 2.22
CA PHE A 107 -8.86 -22.41 3.44
C PHE A 107 -8.60 -23.37 4.62
N ALA A 108 -9.53 -24.28 4.88
CA ALA A 108 -9.44 -25.19 6.03
C ALA A 108 -8.19 -26.11 5.98
N GLU A 109 -7.87 -26.61 4.80
CA GLU A 109 -6.68 -27.46 4.60
C GLU A 109 -5.40 -26.63 4.59
N ALA A 110 -5.42 -25.48 3.95
CA ALA A 110 -4.30 -24.55 3.93
C ALA A 110 -3.98 -24.01 5.33
N ALA A 111 -4.98 -23.69 6.15
CA ALA A 111 -4.80 -23.26 7.54
C ALA A 111 -4.13 -24.34 8.41
N LYS A 112 -4.42 -25.62 8.19
CA LYS A 112 -3.73 -26.73 8.87
C LYS A 112 -2.26 -26.81 8.45
N THR A 113 -1.99 -26.59 7.17
CA THR A 113 -0.63 -26.69 6.59
C THR A 113 0.24 -25.51 6.96
N TYR A 114 -0.30 -24.28 6.84
CA TYR A 114 0.48 -23.04 6.99
C TYR A 114 0.31 -22.38 8.36
N GLY A 115 -0.72 -22.76 9.14
CA GLY A 115 -0.96 -22.22 10.46
C GLY A 115 -1.50 -20.79 10.48
N LYS A 116 -1.19 -20.07 11.54
CA LYS A 116 -1.57 -18.66 11.69
C LYS A 116 -0.74 -17.75 10.80
N VAL A 117 -1.36 -16.74 10.20
CA VAL A 117 -0.75 -15.80 9.25
C VAL A 117 -0.90 -14.36 9.74
N GLY A 118 -0.12 -13.45 9.16
CA GLY A 118 -0.15 -12.02 9.48
C GLY A 118 0.46 -11.70 10.84
N GLY A 119 0.09 -10.53 11.37
CA GLY A 119 0.57 -10.00 12.65
C GLY A 119 1.87 -9.22 12.54
N PHE A 120 1.96 -8.15 13.33
CA PHE A 120 3.11 -7.22 13.28
C PHE A 120 4.43 -7.87 13.66
N ALA A 121 4.46 -8.93 14.48
CA ALA A 121 5.70 -9.63 14.81
C ALA A 121 6.32 -10.32 13.59
N HIS A 122 5.50 -10.96 12.75
CA HIS A 122 5.94 -11.55 11.48
C HIS A 122 6.36 -10.46 10.49
N LEU A 123 5.55 -9.39 10.36
CA LEU A 123 5.88 -8.24 9.53
C LEU A 123 7.21 -7.62 9.95
N ALA A 124 7.45 -7.44 11.26
CA ALA A 124 8.72 -6.89 11.76
C ALA A 124 9.94 -7.75 11.39
N THR A 125 9.80 -9.07 11.43
CA THR A 125 10.86 -9.98 11.00
C THR A 125 11.15 -9.84 9.52
N LEU A 126 10.12 -9.77 8.70
CA LEU A 126 10.24 -9.57 7.24
C LEU A 126 10.88 -8.21 6.92
N VAL A 127 10.39 -7.13 7.53
CA VAL A 127 10.92 -5.77 7.33
C VAL A 127 12.41 -5.70 7.71
N LYS A 128 12.80 -6.27 8.85
CA LYS A 128 14.22 -6.34 9.26
C LYS A 128 15.09 -7.04 8.22
N ARG A 129 14.63 -8.19 7.70
CA ARG A 129 15.35 -8.96 6.67
C ARG A 129 15.48 -8.16 5.38
N LEU A 130 14.40 -7.55 4.91
CA LEU A 130 14.40 -6.75 3.68
C LEU A 130 15.27 -5.49 3.82
N ARG A 131 15.20 -4.77 4.94
CA ARG A 131 16.05 -3.61 5.20
C ARG A 131 17.52 -3.97 5.30
N ALA A 132 17.86 -5.09 5.94
CA ALA A 132 19.24 -5.57 6.00
C ALA A 132 19.83 -5.80 4.61
N SER A 133 19.02 -6.26 3.67
CA SER A 133 19.43 -6.45 2.27
C SER A 133 19.35 -5.17 1.43
N ARG A 134 18.64 -4.12 1.88
CA ARG A 134 18.40 -2.84 1.17
C ARG A 134 18.62 -1.65 2.10
N PRO A 135 19.88 -1.32 2.43
CA PRO A 135 20.18 -0.18 3.29
C PRO A 135 19.56 1.10 2.75
N GLY A 136 18.96 1.89 3.63
CA GLY A 136 18.28 3.14 3.25
C GLY A 136 16.87 2.98 2.67
N ALA A 137 16.32 1.75 2.63
CA ALA A 137 14.95 1.53 2.22
C ALA A 137 13.96 2.25 3.16
N LEU A 138 13.01 3.00 2.59
CA LEU A 138 11.89 3.58 3.31
C LEU A 138 10.78 2.54 3.47
N LEU A 139 10.14 2.53 4.64
CA LEU A 139 8.95 1.72 4.92
C LEU A 139 7.72 2.62 4.88
N LEU A 140 6.83 2.33 3.95
CA LEU A 140 5.62 3.07 3.68
C LEU A 140 4.42 2.28 4.19
N ASP A 141 3.52 2.97 4.91
CA ASP A 141 2.25 2.44 5.40
C ASP A 141 1.11 3.05 4.60
N GLY A 142 0.40 2.22 3.86
CA GLY A 142 -0.71 2.64 3.00
C GLY A 142 -1.99 3.03 3.73
N GLY A 143 -2.04 2.92 5.07
CA GLY A 143 -3.23 3.22 5.87
C GLY A 143 -4.05 1.98 6.22
N ASP A 144 -5.17 2.21 6.91
CA ASP A 144 -6.00 1.17 7.53
C ASP A 144 -5.21 0.31 8.54
N THR A 145 -4.32 0.97 9.28
CA THR A 145 -3.43 0.29 10.20
C THR A 145 -3.91 0.38 11.65
N TRP A 146 -4.51 1.52 12.07
CA TRP A 146 -4.81 1.74 13.51
C TRP A 146 -6.16 1.25 13.96
N GLN A 147 -7.02 0.76 13.09
CA GLN A 147 -8.39 0.41 13.38
C GLN A 147 -8.74 -0.98 12.81
N GLY A 148 -9.47 -1.79 13.57
CA GLY A 148 -9.93 -3.12 13.15
C GLY A 148 -9.92 -4.16 14.27
N SER A 149 -9.38 -3.85 15.47
CA SER A 149 -9.42 -4.74 16.63
C SER A 149 -10.06 -4.07 17.84
N ALA A 150 -10.54 -4.89 18.80
CA ALA A 150 -11.08 -4.39 20.06
C ALA A 150 -10.00 -3.63 20.86
N THR A 151 -8.76 -4.08 20.84
CA THR A 151 -7.65 -3.42 21.53
C THR A 151 -7.43 -2.02 20.95
N ALA A 152 -7.36 -1.90 19.63
CA ALA A 152 -7.19 -0.61 18.98
C ALA A 152 -8.37 0.35 19.25
N LEU A 153 -9.61 -0.18 19.31
CA LEU A 153 -10.77 0.61 19.73
C LEU A 153 -10.62 1.15 21.15
N TRP A 154 -10.23 0.31 22.10
CA TRP A 154 -10.08 0.71 23.49
C TRP A 154 -8.92 1.67 23.74
N THR A 155 -7.82 1.51 23.00
CA THR A 155 -6.64 2.38 23.09
C THR A 155 -6.75 3.60 22.19
N LYS A 156 -7.82 3.74 21.41
CA LYS A 156 -7.95 4.77 20.36
C LYS A 156 -6.75 4.78 19.41
N GLY A 157 -6.36 3.58 18.96
CA GLY A 157 -5.26 3.36 18.01
C GLY A 157 -3.85 3.43 18.61
N GLN A 158 -3.67 3.72 19.92
CA GLN A 158 -2.34 3.91 20.50
C GLN A 158 -1.45 2.66 20.41
N ASP A 159 -2.02 1.47 20.56
CA ASP A 159 -1.29 0.21 20.43
C ASP A 159 -0.67 0.05 19.04
N MET A 160 -1.39 0.44 17.99
CA MET A 160 -0.91 0.37 16.62
C MET A 160 0.05 1.52 16.29
N VAL A 161 -0.17 2.71 16.83
CA VAL A 161 0.77 3.84 16.74
C VAL A 161 2.13 3.44 17.32
N ASP A 162 2.14 2.80 18.49
CA ASP A 162 3.39 2.31 19.10
C ASP A 162 4.02 1.15 18.31
N ALA A 163 3.18 0.29 17.71
CA ALA A 163 3.65 -0.77 16.83
C ALA A 163 4.31 -0.20 15.55
N CYS A 164 3.70 0.80 14.89
CA CYS A 164 4.26 1.49 13.72
C CYS A 164 5.62 2.16 14.04
N LYS A 165 5.70 2.84 15.19
CA LYS A 165 6.96 3.44 15.66
C LYS A 165 8.05 2.39 15.88
N ARG A 166 7.70 1.22 16.45
CA ARG A 166 8.65 0.12 16.69
C ARG A 166 9.03 -0.62 15.40
N LEU A 167 8.10 -0.73 14.46
CA LEU A 167 8.35 -1.31 13.13
C LEU A 167 9.30 -0.41 12.31
N GLY A 168 9.31 0.88 12.62
CA GLY A 168 10.11 1.88 11.93
C GLY A 168 9.45 2.33 10.63
N VAL A 169 8.15 2.58 10.65
CA VAL A 169 7.45 3.26 9.55
C VAL A 169 8.06 4.63 9.34
N ASP A 170 8.33 5.00 8.11
CA ASP A 170 8.89 6.30 7.74
C ASP A 170 7.81 7.28 7.27
N ILE A 171 6.84 6.79 6.48
CA ILE A 171 5.79 7.60 5.86
C ILE A 171 4.48 6.82 5.89
N MET A 172 3.37 7.50 6.13
CA MET A 172 2.03 6.91 6.21
C MET A 172 0.99 7.80 5.54
N THR A 173 -0.07 7.19 5.01
CA THR A 173 -1.36 7.83 4.70
C THR A 173 -2.47 7.21 5.54
N GLY A 174 -3.75 7.55 5.32
CA GLY A 174 -4.80 7.05 6.19
C GLY A 174 -6.15 6.83 5.53
N HIS A 175 -7.02 6.11 6.27
CA HIS A 175 -8.42 5.85 5.93
C HIS A 175 -9.28 5.77 7.22
N TRP A 176 -9.43 4.58 7.81
CA TRP A 176 -10.25 4.41 9.02
C TRP A 176 -9.62 5.03 10.26
N GLU A 177 -8.35 5.42 10.21
CA GLU A 177 -7.70 6.27 11.20
C GLU A 177 -8.54 7.51 11.51
N PHE A 178 -9.16 8.09 10.47
CA PHE A 178 -9.96 9.30 10.61
C PHE A 178 -11.25 9.10 11.43
N THR A 179 -11.72 7.87 11.57
CA THR A 179 -12.89 7.55 12.41
C THR A 179 -12.63 7.70 13.91
N LEU A 180 -11.36 7.85 14.30
CA LEU A 180 -10.99 8.21 15.68
C LEU A 180 -11.28 9.69 16.02
N GLY A 181 -11.67 10.47 15.00
CA GLY A 181 -11.95 11.90 15.11
C GLY A 181 -10.72 12.79 14.89
N ALA A 182 -10.97 14.01 14.41
CA ALA A 182 -9.93 14.95 14.01
C ALA A 182 -8.94 15.27 15.13
N GLU A 183 -9.43 15.49 16.36
CA GLU A 183 -8.58 15.78 17.52
C GLU A 183 -7.59 14.66 17.80
N ARG A 184 -8.07 13.39 17.82
CA ARG A 184 -7.20 12.23 18.10
C ARG A 184 -6.19 12.00 17.01
N VAL A 185 -6.59 12.07 15.74
CA VAL A 185 -5.66 11.91 14.61
C VAL A 185 -4.59 13.00 14.63
N LYS A 186 -4.98 14.25 14.85
CA LYS A 186 -4.04 15.37 14.97
C LYS A 186 -3.07 15.17 16.15
N GLU A 187 -3.58 14.72 17.29
CA GLU A 187 -2.73 14.41 18.44
C GLU A 187 -1.64 13.38 18.10
N ILE A 188 -2.02 12.27 17.43
CA ILE A 188 -1.07 11.24 17.01
C ILE A 188 -0.04 11.83 16.05
N VAL A 189 -0.49 12.54 15.01
CA VAL A 189 0.40 13.08 13.98
C VAL A 189 1.34 14.13 14.56
N ASP A 190 0.83 15.04 15.39
CA ASP A 190 1.60 16.19 15.88
C ASP A 190 2.51 15.83 17.07
N LYS A 191 2.17 14.79 17.86
CA LYS A 191 2.93 14.40 19.05
C LYS A 191 3.65 13.06 18.89
N ASP A 192 2.91 11.97 18.58
CA ASP A 192 3.48 10.62 18.51
C ASP A 192 4.39 10.43 17.31
N PHE A 193 4.01 11.02 16.16
CA PHE A 193 4.75 10.91 14.92
C PHE A 193 5.80 11.99 14.71
N ALA A 194 5.76 13.06 15.51
CA ALA A 194 6.67 14.20 15.37
C ALA A 194 8.14 13.75 15.26
N GLY A 195 8.78 14.11 14.12
CA GLY A 195 10.17 13.78 13.84
C GLY A 195 10.48 12.29 13.61
N ARG A 196 9.45 11.45 13.47
CA ARG A 196 9.59 10.00 13.26
C ARG A 196 8.87 9.50 12.02
N ILE A 197 7.58 9.77 11.90
CA ILE A 197 6.72 9.30 10.81
C ILE A 197 6.08 10.50 10.15
N GLU A 198 6.19 10.62 8.83
CA GLU A 198 5.46 11.64 8.07
C GLU A 198 4.08 11.10 7.72
N PHE A 199 3.03 11.81 8.15
CA PHE A 199 1.66 11.50 7.73
C PHE A 199 1.27 12.40 6.57
N LEU A 200 0.90 11.81 5.43
CA LEU A 200 0.67 12.51 4.18
C LEU A 200 -0.75 12.28 3.67
N ALA A 201 -1.46 13.34 3.33
CA ALA A 201 -2.77 13.25 2.67
C ALA A 201 -3.10 14.55 1.96
N GLN A 202 -2.90 14.63 0.64
CA GLN A 202 -3.16 15.84 -0.15
C GLN A 202 -4.64 16.19 -0.24
N ASN A 203 -5.51 15.17 -0.11
CA ASN A 203 -6.95 15.27 -0.34
C ASN A 203 -7.79 15.48 0.93
N VAL A 204 -7.18 15.63 2.10
CA VAL A 204 -7.88 15.91 3.36
C VAL A 204 -7.86 17.40 3.62
N LYS A 205 -9.06 18.01 3.69
CA LYS A 205 -9.25 19.45 3.86
C LYS A 205 -10.26 19.75 4.96
N THR A 206 -10.16 20.91 5.57
CA THR A 206 -11.16 21.38 6.54
C THR A 206 -12.51 21.62 5.85
N THR A 207 -13.60 21.44 6.59
CA THR A 207 -14.97 21.61 6.05
C THR A 207 -15.39 23.05 5.93
N ASP A 208 -14.78 23.97 6.69
CA ASP A 208 -15.12 25.39 6.74
C ASP A 208 -14.46 26.21 5.63
N PHE A 209 -13.13 26.13 5.50
CA PHE A 209 -12.37 26.93 4.54
C PHE A 209 -11.69 26.12 3.43
N GLY A 210 -11.72 24.79 3.51
CA GLY A 210 -11.04 23.93 2.54
C GLY A 210 -9.50 23.94 2.67
N ASP A 211 -8.99 24.32 3.84
CA ASP A 211 -7.56 24.34 4.09
C ASP A 211 -6.96 22.92 4.17
N PRO A 212 -5.75 22.69 3.65
CA PRO A 212 -5.08 21.41 3.79
C PRO A 212 -4.85 21.06 5.26
N VAL A 213 -5.20 19.84 5.66
CA VAL A 213 -5.00 19.35 7.04
C VAL A 213 -3.62 18.73 7.22
N PHE A 214 -3.12 18.03 6.21
CA PHE A 214 -1.84 17.33 6.25
C PHE A 214 -0.93 17.78 5.10
N LYS A 215 0.35 17.45 5.22
CA LYS A 215 1.30 17.65 4.13
C LYS A 215 0.87 16.83 2.90
N PRO A 216 0.90 17.38 1.69
CA PRO A 216 0.55 16.63 0.48
C PRO A 216 1.64 15.64 0.08
N TYR A 217 2.91 15.95 0.37
CA TYR A 217 4.06 15.13 0.01
C TYR A 217 5.31 15.51 0.83
N VAL A 218 6.31 14.64 0.73
CA VAL A 218 7.71 14.92 1.14
C VAL A 218 8.68 14.48 0.06
N ILE A 219 9.84 15.13 -0.02
CA ILE A 219 10.95 14.68 -0.86
C ILE A 219 12.02 14.07 0.04
N ARG A 220 12.50 12.89 -0.32
CA ARG A 220 13.59 12.18 0.35
C ARG A 220 14.74 11.95 -0.62
N GLU A 221 15.93 12.29 -0.21
CA GLU A 221 17.14 11.95 -0.97
C GLU A 221 17.49 10.47 -0.72
N MET A 222 17.45 9.66 -1.77
CA MET A 222 17.71 8.23 -1.70
C MET A 222 18.84 7.86 -2.66
N THR A 223 20.02 7.63 -2.12
CA THR A 223 21.21 7.26 -2.92
C THR A 223 21.50 8.17 -4.12
N GLY A 224 21.39 9.48 -3.93
CA GLY A 224 21.59 10.48 -4.97
C GLY A 224 20.36 10.74 -5.85
N VAL A 225 19.18 10.18 -5.51
CA VAL A 225 17.93 10.38 -6.24
C VAL A 225 16.90 11.08 -5.35
N PRO A 226 16.45 12.30 -5.70
CA PRO A 226 15.34 12.96 -5.03
C PRO A 226 14.02 12.25 -5.35
N VAL A 227 13.43 11.59 -4.35
CA VAL A 227 12.18 10.84 -4.45
C VAL A 227 11.07 11.59 -3.73
N ALA A 228 10.03 11.99 -4.42
CA ALA A 228 8.81 12.53 -3.81
C ALA A 228 7.84 11.40 -3.50
N ILE A 229 7.39 11.34 -2.24
CA ILE A 229 6.30 10.47 -1.81
C ILE A 229 5.09 11.36 -1.56
N LEU A 230 4.03 11.17 -2.34
CA LEU A 230 2.76 11.87 -2.22
C LEU A 230 1.78 11.01 -1.41
N GLY A 231 0.93 11.63 -0.59
CA GLY A 231 -0.10 10.91 0.17
C GLY A 231 -1.50 11.13 -0.40
N GLN A 232 -2.27 10.05 -0.50
CA GLN A 232 -3.67 10.07 -0.90
C GLN A 232 -4.49 9.21 0.07
N ALA A 233 -5.27 9.85 0.92
CA ALA A 233 -6.19 9.18 1.83
C ALA A 233 -7.43 8.65 1.09
N PHE A 234 -8.15 7.70 1.69
CA PHE A 234 -9.37 7.15 1.10
C PHE A 234 -10.41 8.27 0.85
N PRO A 235 -10.82 8.48 -0.41
CA PRO A 235 -11.57 9.66 -0.79
C PRO A 235 -13.02 9.67 -0.28
N TYR A 236 -13.56 8.51 0.05
CA TYR A 236 -14.96 8.35 0.43
C TYR A 236 -15.18 8.19 1.94
N THR A 237 -14.14 8.33 2.76
CA THR A 237 -14.24 8.16 4.22
C THR A 237 -15.41 8.95 4.83
N PRO A 238 -15.67 10.24 4.48
CA PRO A 238 -16.79 11.00 5.03
C PRO A 238 -18.17 10.55 4.56
N ILE A 239 -18.24 9.79 3.46
CA ILE A 239 -19.47 9.26 2.89
C ILE A 239 -19.76 7.85 3.41
N ALA A 240 -18.69 7.06 3.59
CA ALA A 240 -18.76 5.67 4.05
C ALA A 240 -19.03 5.55 5.56
N ASN A 241 -18.85 6.63 6.32
CA ASN A 241 -19.01 6.65 7.78
C ASN A 241 -20.09 7.65 8.24
N PRO A 242 -20.70 7.44 9.40
CA PRO A 242 -21.58 8.41 10.01
C PRO A 242 -20.90 9.77 10.15
N ARG A 243 -21.56 10.85 9.71
CA ARG A 243 -21.01 12.21 9.67
C ARG A 243 -20.39 12.66 10.99
N TYR A 244 -20.94 12.24 12.12
CA TYR A 244 -20.45 12.63 13.45
C TYR A 244 -19.04 12.10 13.76
N MET A 245 -18.56 11.10 13.07
CA MET A 245 -17.21 10.54 13.27
C MET A 245 -16.14 11.41 12.60
N ILE A 246 -16.49 12.08 11.50
CA ILE A 246 -15.56 12.92 10.73
C ILE A 246 -16.26 14.24 10.35
N PRO A 247 -16.66 15.07 11.34
CA PRO A 247 -17.41 16.29 11.09
C PRO A 247 -16.56 17.41 10.49
N ASP A 248 -15.27 17.43 10.82
CA ASP A 248 -14.38 18.58 10.60
C ASP A 248 -13.66 18.53 9.25
N TRP A 249 -13.64 17.36 8.58
CA TRP A 249 -12.87 17.16 7.36
C TRP A 249 -13.73 16.73 6.19
N THR A 250 -13.29 17.16 5.02
CA THR A 250 -13.80 16.70 3.72
C THR A 250 -12.67 16.04 2.93
N MET A 251 -13.05 15.10 2.08
CA MET A 251 -12.14 14.32 1.25
C MET A 251 -12.76 14.12 -0.14
N GLY A 252 -11.94 13.72 -1.08
CA GLY A 252 -12.36 13.40 -2.45
C GLY A 252 -11.19 12.86 -3.24
N ILE A 253 -11.42 12.43 -4.46
CA ILE A 253 -10.34 11.92 -5.36
C ILE A 253 -9.37 13.05 -5.68
N GLN A 254 -9.87 14.24 -6.02
CA GLN A 254 -9.09 15.47 -6.25
C GLN A 254 -7.90 15.28 -7.22
N ASP A 255 -8.15 14.65 -8.36
CA ASP A 255 -7.14 14.34 -9.37
C ASP A 255 -6.48 15.60 -9.97
N GLU A 256 -7.22 16.71 -10.11
CA GLU A 256 -6.66 17.99 -10.55
C GLU A 256 -5.69 18.58 -9.51
N GLU A 257 -6.01 18.48 -8.23
CA GLU A 257 -5.09 18.89 -7.15
C GLU A 257 -3.88 17.97 -7.09
N MET A 258 -4.06 16.66 -7.27
CA MET A 258 -2.95 15.71 -7.37
C MET A 258 -2.00 16.10 -8.52
N GLN A 259 -2.53 16.52 -9.69
CA GLN A 259 -1.69 16.98 -10.79
C GLN A 259 -0.85 18.21 -10.42
N LYS A 260 -1.42 19.14 -9.64
CA LYS A 260 -0.66 20.32 -9.15
C LYS A 260 0.45 19.89 -8.19
N VAL A 261 0.15 18.99 -7.26
CA VAL A 261 1.12 18.45 -6.31
C VAL A 261 2.27 17.73 -7.03
N VAL A 262 1.98 16.90 -8.04
CA VAL A 262 2.99 16.25 -8.87
C VAL A 262 3.85 17.29 -9.59
N THR A 263 3.24 18.29 -10.19
CA THR A 263 3.94 19.36 -10.92
C THR A 263 4.86 20.15 -9.97
N GLU A 264 4.39 20.45 -8.78
CA GLU A 264 5.18 21.14 -7.75
C GLU A 264 6.38 20.30 -7.30
N ALA A 265 6.15 19.01 -6.97
CA ALA A 265 7.21 18.10 -6.55
C ALA A 265 8.30 17.96 -7.63
N ARG A 266 7.90 17.81 -8.91
CA ARG A 266 8.82 17.80 -10.04
C ARG A 266 9.57 19.11 -10.18
N GLY A 267 8.87 20.24 -10.04
CA GLY A 267 9.48 21.60 -10.08
C GLY A 267 10.51 21.82 -8.96
N LYS A 268 10.36 21.13 -7.82
CA LYS A 268 11.34 21.12 -6.72
C LYS A 268 12.47 20.11 -6.89
N GLY A 269 12.55 19.45 -8.05
CA GLY A 269 13.67 18.60 -8.41
C GLY A 269 13.43 17.09 -8.17
N ALA A 270 12.22 16.66 -7.84
CA ALA A 270 11.93 15.23 -7.70
C ALA A 270 12.15 14.49 -9.02
N GLN A 271 13.04 13.52 -9.02
CA GLN A 271 13.33 12.66 -10.17
C GLN A 271 12.40 11.45 -10.21
N VAL A 272 11.95 10.98 -9.04
CA VAL A 272 10.96 9.92 -8.90
C VAL A 272 9.79 10.45 -8.09
N VAL A 273 8.57 10.18 -8.54
CA VAL A 273 7.32 10.55 -7.87
C VAL A 273 6.51 9.29 -7.62
N VAL A 274 6.30 8.97 -6.36
CA VAL A 274 5.53 7.80 -5.91
C VAL A 274 4.28 8.28 -5.18
N LEU A 275 3.14 7.74 -5.55
CA LEU A 275 1.88 7.97 -4.86
C LEU A 275 1.66 6.83 -3.85
N LEU A 276 1.66 7.16 -2.56
CA LEU A 276 1.20 6.29 -1.49
C LEU A 276 -0.31 6.50 -1.34
N SER A 277 -1.09 5.53 -1.80
CA SER A 277 -2.52 5.69 -2.03
C SER A 277 -3.35 4.72 -1.20
N HIS A 278 -4.47 5.23 -0.69
CA HIS A 278 -5.54 4.40 -0.12
C HIS A 278 -6.85 4.52 -0.92
N ASN A 279 -6.76 4.86 -2.19
CA ASN A 279 -7.95 5.06 -3.05
C ASN A 279 -8.74 3.78 -3.33
N GLY A 280 -8.09 2.63 -3.28
CA GLY A 280 -8.58 1.38 -3.88
C GLY A 280 -8.18 1.24 -5.34
N MET A 281 -8.10 -0.01 -5.81
CA MET A 281 -7.52 -0.37 -7.09
C MET A 281 -8.17 0.34 -8.29
N ASP A 282 -9.51 0.38 -8.35
CA ASP A 282 -10.24 0.99 -9.47
C ASP A 282 -9.99 2.49 -9.58
N VAL A 283 -9.94 3.18 -8.44
CA VAL A 283 -9.66 4.62 -8.39
C VAL A 283 -8.21 4.89 -8.73
N ASP A 284 -7.26 4.05 -8.27
CA ASP A 284 -5.84 4.17 -8.61
C ASP A 284 -5.59 3.95 -10.10
N LEU A 285 -6.22 2.97 -10.73
CA LEU A 285 -6.16 2.77 -12.18
C LEU A 285 -6.70 3.99 -12.93
N LYS A 286 -7.78 4.60 -12.42
CA LYS A 286 -8.32 5.82 -13.00
C LYS A 286 -7.38 7.01 -12.77
N MET A 287 -6.82 7.15 -11.57
CA MET A 287 -5.84 8.20 -11.24
C MET A 287 -4.63 8.12 -12.18
N ALA A 288 -4.08 6.92 -12.40
CA ALA A 288 -2.96 6.69 -13.31
C ALA A 288 -3.26 7.12 -14.76
N SER A 289 -4.54 7.08 -15.17
CA SER A 289 -4.97 7.51 -16.51
C SER A 289 -5.18 9.03 -16.64
N ARG A 290 -5.29 9.75 -15.52
CA ARG A 290 -5.64 11.18 -15.49
C ARG A 290 -4.51 12.08 -15.06
N VAL A 291 -3.64 11.60 -14.18
CA VAL A 291 -2.52 12.37 -13.62
C VAL A 291 -1.22 11.93 -14.29
N THR A 292 -0.49 12.88 -14.85
CA THR A 292 0.79 12.62 -15.51
C THR A 292 1.95 12.94 -14.58
N GLY A 293 3.06 12.20 -14.71
CA GLY A 293 4.28 12.45 -13.94
C GLY A 293 4.38 11.67 -12.62
N ILE A 294 3.45 10.77 -12.32
CA ILE A 294 3.61 9.74 -11.30
C ILE A 294 4.35 8.55 -11.93
N ASP A 295 5.39 8.06 -11.25
CA ASP A 295 6.19 6.92 -11.73
C ASP A 295 5.65 5.59 -11.18
N ALA A 296 5.11 5.60 -9.96
CA ALA A 296 4.51 4.42 -9.33
C ALA A 296 3.38 4.81 -8.38
N ILE A 297 2.37 3.95 -8.28
CA ILE A 297 1.29 4.03 -7.28
C ILE A 297 1.41 2.79 -6.39
N LEU A 298 1.52 3.00 -5.09
CA LEU A 298 1.46 1.97 -4.06
C LEU A 298 0.08 2.02 -3.43
N GLY A 299 -0.81 1.13 -3.84
CA GLY A 299 -2.23 1.14 -3.50
C GLY A 299 -2.57 0.35 -2.25
N GLY A 300 -3.76 0.61 -1.69
CA GLY A 300 -4.37 -0.10 -0.56
C GLY A 300 -5.89 -0.14 -0.70
N HIS A 301 -6.60 -0.45 0.39
CA HIS A 301 -8.04 -0.43 0.56
C HIS A 301 -8.80 -1.66 0.05
N THR A 302 -8.59 -2.11 -1.18
CA THR A 302 -9.43 -3.18 -1.76
C THR A 302 -8.97 -4.59 -1.38
N HIS A 303 -7.87 -4.73 -0.64
CA HIS A 303 -7.30 -6.01 -0.19
C HIS A 303 -7.04 -7.00 -1.33
N ASP A 304 -6.80 -6.50 -2.53
CA ASP A 304 -6.59 -7.33 -3.70
C ASP A 304 -5.13 -7.75 -3.83
N GLY A 305 -4.91 -9.05 -3.97
CA GLY A 305 -3.65 -9.60 -4.46
C GLY A 305 -3.74 -9.80 -5.96
N VAL A 306 -3.05 -8.98 -6.72
CA VAL A 306 -3.01 -9.10 -8.19
C VAL A 306 -1.63 -9.59 -8.59
N PRO A 307 -1.48 -10.86 -8.93
CA PRO A 307 -0.23 -11.41 -9.45
C PRO A 307 -0.07 -10.94 -10.91
N ALA A 308 0.66 -9.86 -11.12
CA ALA A 308 0.89 -9.27 -12.43
C ALA A 308 2.03 -9.98 -13.19
#